data_e784a963751a9528fcabc189fa355572
#
_entry.id   e784a963751a9528fcabc189fa355572
#
_cell.length_a   1.000
_cell.length_b   1.000
_cell.length_c   1.000
_cell.angle_alpha   90.00
_cell.angle_beta   90.00
_cell.angle_gamma   90.00
#
_symmetry.space_group_name_H-M   'P 1'
#
loop_
_entity.id
_entity.type
_entity.pdbx_description
1 polymer ?
#
loop_
_entity_poly.entity_id
_entity_poly.type
_entity_poly.pdbx_seq_one_letter_code
_entity_poly.pdbx_strand_id
1 'polypeptide(L)'
;LAPMDRSSDPLFDYVGGYDYCLAQLQNMASQSQHNVGDVSSAAYTVPATLAELALAYEASPSTRLVAGSTDLALDITHGLKSIDRLIDITGVAELQCIEQRDHQIHIGAGVSLSAVEAFCQQPLPIMSDLLGRFASRQVRNRATLVGNIANSSPIADMPPLLLVLDAQLILQRGSKQRILALKEFNLGYK
;
A
#
# COMPACT_ATOMS: atom_id res chain seq x y z
N LEU A 1 -9.70 -22.16 16.41
CA LEU A 1 -11.07 -21.99 15.94
C LEU A 1 -11.26 -22.96 14.77
N ALA A 2 -12.21 -23.91 14.88
CA ALA A 2 -12.57 -24.80 13.77
C ALA A 2 -13.07 -23.93 12.59
N PRO A 3 -12.80 -24.34 11.34
CA PRO A 3 -13.35 -23.64 10.19
C PRO A 3 -14.88 -23.65 10.29
N MET A 4 -15.49 -22.48 10.19
CA MET A 4 -16.94 -22.33 10.25
C MET A 4 -17.52 -22.97 8.98
N ASP A 5 -18.31 -24.00 9.15
CA ASP A 5 -19.07 -24.59 8.05
C ASP A 5 -20.11 -23.58 7.56
N ARG A 6 -19.89 -23.05 6.36
CA ARG A 6 -20.77 -22.06 5.71
C ARG A 6 -21.70 -22.68 4.67
N SER A 7 -21.71 -24.01 4.55
CA SER A 7 -22.52 -24.71 3.55
C SER A 7 -24.04 -24.54 3.75
N SER A 8 -24.46 -24.07 4.93
CA SER A 8 -25.86 -23.79 5.26
C SER A 8 -26.22 -22.27 5.28
N ASP A 9 -25.31 -21.40 4.86
CA ASP A 9 -25.58 -19.96 4.81
C ASP A 9 -26.40 -19.62 3.55
N PRO A 10 -27.65 -19.15 3.68
CA PRO A 10 -28.50 -18.81 2.54
C PRO A 10 -27.87 -17.74 1.62
N LEU A 11 -27.04 -16.86 2.17
CA LEU A 11 -26.32 -15.86 1.39
C LEU A 11 -25.23 -16.49 0.52
N PHE A 12 -24.59 -17.56 1.01
CA PHE A 12 -23.57 -18.31 0.29
C PHE A 12 -24.16 -19.02 -0.94
N ASP A 13 -25.33 -19.63 -0.80
CA ASP A 13 -26.05 -20.26 -1.90
C ASP A 13 -26.56 -19.23 -2.93
N TYR A 14 -27.00 -18.04 -2.46
CA TYR A 14 -27.47 -16.96 -3.32
C TYR A 14 -26.41 -16.43 -4.27
N VAL A 15 -25.14 -16.35 -3.83
CA VAL A 15 -24.01 -15.88 -4.67
C VAL A 15 -23.31 -17.01 -5.44
N GLY A 16 -23.84 -18.23 -5.43
CA GLY A 16 -23.31 -19.38 -6.17
C GLY A 16 -22.15 -20.10 -5.50
N GLY A 17 -21.90 -19.82 -4.22
CA GLY A 17 -20.84 -20.45 -3.44
C GLY A 17 -19.45 -19.85 -3.64
N TYR A 18 -18.50 -20.31 -2.82
CA TYR A 18 -17.13 -19.81 -2.79
C TYR A 18 -16.38 -20.04 -4.12
N ASP A 19 -16.54 -21.21 -4.72
CA ASP A 19 -15.85 -21.58 -5.96
C ASP A 19 -16.31 -20.74 -7.14
N TYR A 20 -17.61 -20.43 -7.21
CA TYR A 20 -18.15 -19.52 -8.22
C TYR A 20 -17.58 -18.10 -8.06
N CYS A 21 -17.59 -17.56 -6.84
CA CYS A 21 -17.03 -16.25 -6.56
C CYS A 21 -15.53 -16.20 -6.88
N LEU A 22 -14.78 -17.24 -6.52
CA LEU A 22 -13.36 -17.35 -6.81
C LEU A 22 -13.09 -17.39 -8.32
N ALA A 23 -13.85 -18.18 -9.08
CA ALA A 23 -13.74 -18.28 -10.53
C ALA A 23 -14.06 -16.92 -11.20
N GLN A 24 -15.08 -16.19 -10.72
CA GLN A 24 -15.40 -14.86 -11.22
C GLN A 24 -14.27 -13.85 -10.91
N LEU A 25 -13.70 -13.87 -9.71
CA LEU A 25 -12.59 -13.00 -9.33
C LEU A 25 -11.33 -13.31 -10.16
N GLN A 26 -11.04 -14.59 -10.43
CA GLN A 26 -9.94 -15.01 -11.28
C GLN A 26 -10.13 -14.56 -12.74
N ASN A 27 -11.36 -14.68 -13.27
CA ASN A 27 -11.70 -14.18 -14.59
C ASN A 27 -11.57 -12.65 -14.68
N MET A 28 -12.04 -11.91 -13.68
CA MET A 28 -11.87 -10.46 -13.62
C MET A 28 -10.38 -10.08 -13.55
N ALA A 29 -9.59 -10.77 -12.76
CA ALA A 29 -8.14 -10.56 -12.66
C ALA A 29 -7.43 -10.85 -13.99
N SER A 30 -7.83 -11.89 -14.74
CA SER A 30 -7.25 -12.21 -16.04
C SER A 30 -7.69 -11.26 -17.15
N GLN A 31 -8.88 -10.66 -17.05
CA GLN A 31 -9.40 -9.66 -17.99
C GLN A 31 -8.87 -8.25 -17.71
N SER A 32 -8.41 -7.98 -16.50
CA SER A 32 -7.69 -6.75 -16.14
C SER A 32 -6.23 -6.78 -16.63
N GLN A 33 -5.97 -7.47 -17.77
CA GLN A 33 -4.72 -7.29 -18.49
C GLN A 33 -4.59 -5.81 -18.81
N HIS A 34 -3.59 -5.24 -18.21
CA HIS A 34 -3.14 -3.88 -18.28
C HIS A 34 -3.24 -3.37 -19.73
N ASN A 35 -4.28 -2.60 -20.01
CA ASN A 35 -4.25 -1.74 -21.16
C ASN A 35 -3.16 -0.70 -20.87
N VAL A 36 -1.92 -1.06 -21.20
CA VAL A 36 -0.85 -0.09 -21.42
C VAL A 36 -1.15 0.59 -22.77
N GLY A 37 -2.35 1.19 -22.85
CA GLY A 37 -2.65 2.24 -23.78
C GLY A 37 -1.79 3.44 -23.41
N ASP A 38 -1.69 4.40 -24.29
CA ASP A 38 -0.91 5.62 -24.10
C ASP A 38 -1.01 6.14 -22.65
N VAL A 39 0.01 5.83 -21.85
CA VAL A 39 0.07 6.11 -20.41
C VAL A 39 -0.12 7.61 -20.12
N SER A 40 0.12 8.46 -21.13
CA SER A 40 -0.01 9.91 -21.04
C SER A 40 -1.47 10.38 -20.95
N SER A 41 -2.44 9.59 -21.40
CA SER A 41 -3.86 9.97 -21.48
C SER A 41 -4.74 9.31 -20.42
N ALA A 42 -4.29 8.25 -19.76
CA ALA A 42 -5.11 7.51 -18.77
C ALA A 42 -5.26 8.29 -17.46
N ALA A 43 -6.50 8.46 -16.99
CA ALA A 43 -6.79 9.07 -15.69
C ALA A 43 -6.38 8.19 -14.51
N TYR A 44 -6.28 6.86 -14.72
CA TYR A 44 -5.89 5.87 -13.72
C TYR A 44 -4.95 4.84 -14.36
N THR A 45 -3.79 4.65 -13.75
CA THR A 45 -2.75 3.74 -14.25
C THR A 45 -2.29 2.83 -13.13
N VAL A 46 -2.11 1.54 -13.43
CA VAL A 46 -1.64 0.50 -12.49
C VAL A 46 -0.39 -0.14 -13.09
N PRO A 47 0.81 0.38 -12.83
CA PRO A 47 2.05 -0.25 -13.30
C PRO A 47 2.29 -1.59 -12.59
N ALA A 48 2.87 -2.55 -13.30
CA ALA A 48 3.21 -3.87 -12.76
C ALA A 48 4.64 -3.94 -12.21
N THR A 49 5.51 -3.04 -12.67
CA THR A 49 6.94 -3.02 -12.31
C THR A 49 7.41 -1.62 -11.89
N LEU A 50 8.52 -1.55 -11.15
CA LEU A 50 9.16 -0.27 -10.80
C LEU A 50 9.56 0.54 -12.04
N ALA A 51 9.96 -0.14 -13.12
CA ALA A 51 10.33 0.54 -14.36
C ALA A 51 9.11 1.22 -15.01
N GLU A 52 7.98 0.53 -15.09
CA GLU A 52 6.73 1.10 -15.57
C GLU A 52 6.23 2.25 -14.69
N LEU A 53 6.32 2.09 -13.35
CA LEU A 53 5.98 3.15 -12.41
C LEU A 53 6.84 4.39 -12.63
N ALA A 54 8.15 4.22 -12.80
CA ALA A 54 9.07 5.31 -13.04
C ALA A 54 8.72 6.08 -14.32
N LEU A 55 8.46 5.36 -15.43
CA LEU A 55 8.06 5.95 -16.71
C LEU A 55 6.72 6.70 -16.59
N ALA A 56 5.71 6.08 -15.95
CA ALA A 56 4.40 6.69 -15.77
C ALA A 56 4.48 7.99 -14.94
N TYR A 57 5.29 7.99 -13.88
CA TYR A 57 5.48 9.17 -13.02
C TYR A 57 6.31 10.27 -13.71
N GLU A 58 7.34 9.90 -14.49
CA GLU A 58 8.13 10.87 -15.27
C GLU A 58 7.31 11.55 -16.36
N ALA A 59 6.39 10.81 -17.00
CA ALA A 59 5.48 11.35 -18.01
C ALA A 59 4.50 12.40 -17.42
N SER A 60 4.15 12.27 -16.13
CA SER A 60 3.21 13.18 -15.47
C SER A 60 3.55 13.34 -13.98
N PRO A 61 4.56 14.17 -13.62
CA PRO A 61 5.03 14.28 -12.23
C PRO A 61 4.02 14.90 -11.25
N SER A 62 2.96 15.51 -11.74
CA SER A 62 1.85 16.04 -10.93
C SER A 62 0.81 14.97 -10.56
N THR A 63 0.91 13.76 -11.11
CA THR A 63 0.01 12.66 -10.82
C THR A 63 0.16 12.21 -9.36
N ARG A 64 -0.96 11.98 -8.70
CA ARG A 64 -0.97 11.48 -7.31
C ARG A 64 -0.68 9.97 -7.31
N LEU A 65 0.30 9.57 -6.52
CA LEU A 65 0.54 8.16 -6.23
C LEU A 65 -0.46 7.68 -5.19
N VAL A 66 -1.04 6.51 -5.40
CA VAL A 66 -1.95 5.87 -4.46
C VAL A 66 -1.46 4.47 -4.11
N ALA A 67 -1.44 4.17 -2.81
CA ALA A 67 -1.22 2.83 -2.26
C ALA A 67 -2.51 2.35 -1.59
N GLY A 68 -2.58 2.42 -0.25
CA GLY A 68 -3.75 2.00 0.50
C GLY A 68 -4.97 2.91 0.40
N SER A 69 -4.82 4.12 -0.09
CA SER A 69 -5.82 5.20 -0.26
C SER A 69 -6.56 5.66 1.00
N THR A 70 -6.27 5.13 2.18
CA THR A 70 -7.01 5.42 3.42
C THR A 70 -6.97 6.89 3.85
N ASP A 71 -5.92 7.62 3.49
CA ASP A 71 -5.82 9.07 3.71
C ASP A 71 -6.23 9.86 2.44
N LEU A 72 -5.81 9.41 1.26
CA LEU A 72 -6.15 10.06 0.00
C LEU A 72 -7.67 10.14 -0.22
N ALA A 73 -8.41 9.11 0.22
CA ALA A 73 -9.87 9.10 0.16
C ALA A 73 -10.51 10.25 0.95
N LEU A 74 -9.87 10.73 2.02
CA LEU A 74 -10.36 11.87 2.80
C LEU A 74 -10.27 13.19 2.01
N ASP A 75 -9.29 13.33 1.13
CA ASP A 75 -9.22 14.49 0.23
C ASP A 75 -10.48 14.59 -0.65
N ILE A 76 -11.05 13.45 -1.06
CA ILE A 76 -12.27 13.37 -1.86
C ILE A 76 -13.51 13.51 -0.97
N THR A 77 -13.61 12.71 0.10
CA THR A 77 -14.84 12.59 0.91
C THR A 77 -15.07 13.77 1.84
N HIS A 78 -14.02 14.36 2.39
CA HIS A 78 -14.10 15.50 3.31
C HIS A 78 -13.61 16.81 2.67
N GLY A 79 -12.54 16.72 1.87
CA GLY A 79 -11.95 17.90 1.23
C GLY A 79 -12.66 18.31 -0.07
N LEU A 80 -13.55 17.47 -0.62
CA LEU A 80 -14.24 17.67 -1.91
C LEU A 80 -13.27 18.03 -3.05
N LYS A 81 -12.03 17.53 -2.97
CA LYS A 81 -11.01 17.74 -3.99
C LYS A 81 -11.22 16.78 -5.15
N SER A 82 -11.14 17.29 -6.37
CA SER A 82 -11.00 16.43 -7.55
C SER A 82 -9.56 15.94 -7.67
N ILE A 83 -9.40 14.69 -8.08
CA ILE A 83 -8.10 14.11 -8.39
C ILE A 83 -8.15 13.68 -9.85
N ASP A 84 -7.45 14.41 -10.70
CA ASP A 84 -7.56 14.23 -12.14
C ASP A 84 -6.82 12.97 -12.62
N ARG A 85 -5.69 12.64 -11.97
CA ARG A 85 -4.86 11.50 -12.35
C ARG A 85 -4.29 10.78 -11.14
N LEU A 86 -4.32 9.44 -11.20
CA LEU A 86 -3.80 8.53 -10.19
C LEU A 86 -2.88 7.49 -10.82
N ILE A 87 -1.78 7.19 -10.13
CA ILE A 87 -0.97 6.00 -10.38
C ILE A 87 -1.07 5.11 -9.14
N ASP A 88 -1.64 3.93 -9.30
CA ASP A 88 -1.78 2.94 -8.24
C ASP A 88 -0.53 2.05 -8.18
N ILE A 89 0.19 2.16 -7.06
CA ILE A 89 1.42 1.39 -6.86
C ILE A 89 1.19 -0.02 -6.32
N THR A 90 -0.06 -0.39 -6.03
CA THR A 90 -0.37 -1.72 -5.47
C THR A 90 -0.15 -2.85 -6.47
N GLY A 91 -0.11 -2.54 -7.79
CA GLY A 91 0.24 -3.49 -8.83
C GLY A 91 1.74 -3.77 -8.96
N VAL A 92 2.61 -2.94 -8.38
CA VAL A 92 4.06 -3.05 -8.53
C VAL A 92 4.60 -4.16 -7.63
N ALA A 93 5.00 -5.28 -8.23
CA ALA A 93 5.41 -6.48 -7.49
C ALA A 93 6.59 -6.23 -6.53
N GLU A 94 7.58 -5.46 -6.95
CA GLU A 94 8.76 -5.13 -6.15
C GLU A 94 8.43 -4.30 -4.90
N LEU A 95 7.31 -3.59 -4.90
CA LEU A 95 6.84 -2.80 -3.76
C LEU A 95 5.96 -3.59 -2.79
N GLN A 96 5.61 -4.84 -3.10
CA GLN A 96 4.82 -5.72 -2.23
C GLN A 96 5.69 -6.62 -1.35
N CYS A 97 7.00 -6.52 -1.43
CA CYS A 97 7.92 -7.35 -0.67
C CYS A 97 8.15 -6.84 0.75
N ILE A 98 8.20 -7.77 1.70
CA ILE A 98 8.73 -7.54 3.04
C ILE A 98 9.70 -8.67 3.36
N GLU A 99 10.91 -8.32 3.77
CA GLU A 99 11.97 -9.31 4.02
C GLU A 99 12.95 -8.83 5.08
N GLN A 100 13.57 -9.77 5.77
CA GLN A 100 14.70 -9.50 6.65
C GLN A 100 15.99 -9.88 5.92
N ARG A 101 16.91 -8.93 5.86
CA ARG A 101 18.27 -9.14 5.37
C ARG A 101 19.24 -8.71 6.47
N ASP A 102 20.07 -9.62 6.92
CA ASP A 102 20.97 -9.40 8.06
C ASP A 102 20.21 -8.90 9.29
N HIS A 103 20.46 -7.68 9.73
CA HIS A 103 19.82 -7.04 10.88
C HIS A 103 18.80 -5.95 10.47
N GLN A 104 18.43 -5.91 9.20
CA GLN A 104 17.49 -4.92 8.67
C GLN A 104 16.22 -5.58 8.14
N ILE A 105 15.09 -4.90 8.31
CA ILE A 105 13.82 -5.29 7.70
C ILE A 105 13.55 -4.31 6.56
N HIS A 106 13.45 -4.84 5.35
CA HIS A 106 13.11 -4.10 4.14
C HIS A 106 11.61 -4.23 3.89
N ILE A 107 10.93 -3.10 3.76
CA ILE A 107 9.48 -3.03 3.60
C ILE A 107 9.15 -2.22 2.35
N GLY A 108 8.51 -2.83 1.39
CA GLY A 108 8.06 -2.18 0.17
C GLY A 108 6.92 -1.19 0.41
N ALA A 109 6.81 -0.18 -0.44
CA ALA A 109 5.85 0.91 -0.28
C ALA A 109 4.38 0.46 -0.43
N GLY A 110 4.13 -0.68 -1.08
CA GLY A 110 2.80 -1.27 -1.24
C GLY A 110 2.39 -2.23 -0.12
N VAL A 111 3.31 -2.58 0.80
CA VAL A 111 3.01 -3.54 1.88
C VAL A 111 2.04 -2.95 2.88
N SER A 112 0.93 -3.68 3.13
CA SER A 112 -0.09 -3.24 4.08
C SER A 112 0.39 -3.30 5.52
N LEU A 113 -0.18 -2.46 6.39
CA LEU A 113 0.13 -2.48 7.82
C LEU A 113 -0.20 -3.83 8.47
N SER A 114 -1.24 -4.53 8.01
CA SER A 114 -1.54 -5.89 8.49
C SER A 114 -0.47 -6.90 8.12
N ALA A 115 0.14 -6.78 6.94
CA ALA A 115 1.26 -7.64 6.54
C ALA A 115 2.52 -7.32 7.36
N VAL A 116 2.81 -6.03 7.62
CA VAL A 116 3.89 -5.62 8.50
C VAL A 116 3.68 -6.13 9.92
N GLU A 117 2.46 -6.00 10.48
CA GLU A 117 2.08 -6.51 11.80
C GLU A 117 2.37 -8.02 11.92
N ALA A 118 1.92 -8.80 10.94
CA ALA A 118 2.13 -10.25 10.93
C ALA A 118 3.60 -10.63 10.80
N PHE A 119 4.35 -9.98 9.91
CA PHE A 119 5.78 -10.23 9.73
C PHE A 119 6.59 -9.90 10.98
N CYS A 120 6.29 -8.77 11.61
CA CYS A 120 7.07 -8.24 12.74
C CYS A 120 6.83 -8.98 14.07
N GLN A 121 5.94 -9.95 14.15
CA GLN A 121 5.65 -10.70 15.39
C GLN A 121 6.90 -11.32 16.04
N GLN A 122 7.85 -11.80 15.24
CA GLN A 122 9.09 -12.42 15.74
C GLN A 122 10.29 -11.47 15.64
N PRO A 123 10.62 -10.88 14.48
CA PRO A 123 11.84 -10.10 14.34
C PRO A 123 11.77 -8.72 15.00
N LEU A 124 10.56 -8.16 15.19
CA LEU A 124 10.38 -6.82 15.77
C LEU A 124 9.05 -6.71 16.54
N PRO A 125 8.86 -7.39 17.68
CA PRO A 125 7.59 -7.47 18.40
C PRO A 125 6.99 -6.11 18.75
N ILE A 126 7.80 -5.10 19.08
CA ILE A 126 7.34 -3.75 19.40
C ILE A 126 6.55 -3.10 18.25
N MET A 127 6.94 -3.36 17.00
CA MET A 127 6.21 -2.90 15.82
C MET A 127 4.86 -3.61 15.71
N SER A 128 4.83 -4.93 15.91
CA SER A 128 3.59 -5.71 15.90
C SER A 128 2.63 -5.27 17.00
N ASP A 129 3.12 -5.04 18.22
CA ASP A 129 2.32 -4.58 19.36
C ASP A 129 1.73 -3.17 19.10
N LEU A 130 2.51 -2.28 18.51
CA LEU A 130 2.04 -0.94 18.15
C LEU A 130 0.95 -1.02 17.08
N LEU A 131 1.18 -1.80 16.01
CA LEU A 131 0.23 -1.98 14.91
C LEU A 131 -1.06 -2.68 15.37
N GLY A 132 -1.00 -3.61 16.33
CA GLY A 132 -2.18 -4.26 16.92
C GLY A 132 -3.16 -3.27 17.57
N ARG A 133 -2.67 -2.10 18.01
CA ARG A 133 -3.46 -1.02 18.63
C ARG A 133 -3.73 0.14 17.67
N PHE A 134 -3.09 0.15 16.51
CA PHE A 134 -3.23 1.21 15.50
C PHE A 134 -4.49 1.00 14.66
N ALA A 135 -5.35 1.99 14.58
CA ALA A 135 -6.53 2.04 13.72
C ALA A 135 -7.40 0.75 13.75
N SER A 136 -8.38 0.66 12.89
CA SER A 136 -9.16 -0.58 12.71
C SER A 136 -8.44 -1.57 11.80
N ARG A 137 -8.81 -2.86 11.89
CA ARG A 137 -8.27 -3.90 11.01
C ARG A 137 -8.53 -3.60 9.53
N GLN A 138 -9.69 -3.03 9.22
CA GLN A 138 -10.06 -2.64 7.85
C GLN A 138 -9.10 -1.58 7.31
N VAL A 139 -8.74 -0.59 8.13
CA VAL A 139 -7.74 0.42 7.76
C VAL A 139 -6.37 -0.22 7.58
N ARG A 140 -5.91 -1.06 8.54
CA ARG A 140 -4.60 -1.73 8.44
C ARG A 140 -4.47 -2.66 7.24
N ASN A 141 -5.56 -3.28 6.80
CA ASN A 141 -5.56 -4.13 5.60
C ASN A 141 -5.30 -3.35 4.31
N ARG A 142 -5.50 -2.04 4.31
CA ARG A 142 -5.32 -1.16 3.15
C ARG A 142 -4.16 -0.19 3.31
N ALA A 143 -4.07 0.48 4.46
CA ALA A 143 -3.01 1.46 4.74
C ALA A 143 -1.63 0.79 4.65
N THR A 144 -0.64 1.55 4.15
CA THR A 144 0.75 1.10 4.05
C THR A 144 1.65 1.89 5.02
N LEU A 145 2.75 1.27 5.45
CA LEU A 145 3.71 1.93 6.33
C LEU A 145 4.31 3.17 5.65
N VAL A 146 4.71 3.03 4.39
CA VAL A 146 5.29 4.14 3.63
C VAL A 146 4.26 5.24 3.36
N GLY A 147 2.99 4.89 3.12
CA GLY A 147 1.90 5.87 3.01
C GLY A 147 1.71 6.67 4.30
N ASN A 148 1.80 6.04 5.48
CA ASN A 148 1.72 6.71 6.77
C ASN A 148 2.87 7.71 6.97
N ILE A 149 4.11 7.33 6.56
CA ILE A 149 5.27 8.22 6.58
C ILE A 149 5.09 9.39 5.60
N ALA A 150 4.73 9.09 4.36
CA ALA A 150 4.62 10.09 3.28
C ALA A 150 3.52 11.13 3.55
N ASN A 151 2.48 10.75 4.28
CA ASN A 151 1.41 11.66 4.68
C ASN A 151 1.85 12.66 5.77
N SER A 152 2.91 12.38 6.51
CA SER A 152 3.49 13.25 7.55
C SER A 152 2.47 13.76 8.57
N SER A 153 1.45 12.93 8.92
CA SER A 153 0.44 13.32 9.90
C SER A 153 1.07 13.63 11.26
N PRO A 154 0.71 14.74 11.92
CA PRO A 154 1.25 15.09 13.24
C PRO A 154 0.80 14.13 14.35
N ILE A 155 -0.23 13.31 14.09
CA ILE A 155 -0.75 12.29 15.02
C ILE A 155 -0.41 10.87 14.55
N ALA A 156 0.55 10.71 13.63
CA ALA A 156 0.96 9.40 13.13
C ALA A 156 1.80 8.65 14.18
N ASP A 157 1.41 7.43 14.53
CA ASP A 157 2.08 6.62 15.55
C ASP A 157 3.37 5.94 15.04
N MET A 158 3.45 5.66 13.73
CA MET A 158 4.58 4.93 13.15
C MET A 158 5.88 5.73 13.10
N PRO A 159 5.90 7.02 12.68
CA PRO A 159 7.14 7.77 12.56
C PRO A 159 7.96 7.86 13.84
N PRO A 160 7.39 8.08 15.06
CA PRO A 160 8.18 8.08 16.30
C PRO A 160 8.94 6.77 16.55
N LEU A 161 8.27 5.62 16.36
CA LEU A 161 8.93 4.32 16.51
C LEU A 161 10.03 4.12 15.46
N LEU A 162 9.76 4.48 14.21
CA LEU A 162 10.71 4.35 13.12
C LEU A 162 11.94 5.26 13.30
N LEU A 163 11.76 6.43 13.90
CA LEU A 163 12.88 7.33 14.27
C LEU A 163 13.79 6.70 15.34
N VAL A 164 13.20 6.06 16.36
CA VAL A 164 13.98 5.34 17.40
C VAL A 164 14.71 4.14 16.82
N LEU A 165 14.19 3.54 15.77
CA LEU A 165 14.82 2.42 15.05
C LEU A 165 15.82 2.86 13.98
N ASP A 166 16.16 4.15 13.90
CA ASP A 166 17.03 4.73 12.86
C ASP A 166 16.62 4.33 11.44
N ALA A 167 15.32 4.31 11.18
CA ALA A 167 14.78 3.91 9.87
C ALA A 167 15.30 4.80 8.74
N GLN A 168 15.50 4.19 7.59
CA GLN A 168 15.93 4.83 6.36
C GLN A 168 14.88 4.66 5.27
N LEU A 169 14.80 5.64 4.38
CA LEU A 169 13.95 5.63 3.20
C LEU A 169 14.80 5.44 1.94
N ILE A 170 14.43 4.49 1.11
CA ILE A 170 14.98 4.34 -0.23
C ILE A 170 14.02 5.07 -1.17
N LEU A 171 14.45 6.22 -1.67
CA LEU A 171 13.69 7.05 -2.60
C LEU A 171 14.18 6.83 -4.01
N GLN A 172 13.24 6.65 -4.95
CA GLN A 172 13.56 6.47 -6.36
C GLN A 172 12.82 7.49 -7.24
N ARG A 173 13.53 8.01 -8.22
CA ARG A 173 12.96 8.80 -9.32
C ARG A 173 13.66 8.41 -10.63
N GLY A 174 12.91 7.84 -11.56
CA GLY A 174 13.48 7.22 -12.73
C GLY A 174 14.48 6.13 -12.35
N SER A 175 15.69 6.19 -12.90
CA SER A 175 16.80 5.28 -12.57
C SER A 175 17.62 5.70 -11.34
N LYS A 176 17.38 6.90 -10.80
CA LYS A 176 18.16 7.44 -9.67
C LYS A 176 17.54 7.01 -8.36
N GLN A 177 18.39 6.47 -7.47
CA GLN A 177 18.01 6.14 -6.10
C GLN A 177 18.84 6.97 -5.11
N ARG A 178 18.27 7.28 -3.96
CA ARG A 178 18.99 7.82 -2.80
C ARG A 178 18.45 7.19 -1.52
N ILE A 179 19.33 7.03 -0.56
CA ILE A 179 18.97 6.64 0.81
C ILE A 179 18.94 7.91 1.66
N LEU A 180 17.88 8.05 2.44
CA LEU A 180 17.66 9.20 3.32
C LEU A 180 17.28 8.69 4.70
N ALA A 181 17.92 9.21 5.74
CA ALA A 181 17.47 8.94 7.11
C ALA A 181 16.06 9.51 7.33
N LEU A 182 15.18 8.78 8.00
CA LEU A 182 13.79 9.23 8.22
C LEU A 182 13.72 10.60 8.90
N LYS A 183 14.64 10.89 9.83
CA LYS A 183 14.73 12.18 10.53
C LYS A 183 14.96 13.39 9.60
N GLU A 184 15.46 13.15 8.39
CA GLU A 184 15.73 14.17 7.38
C GLU A 184 14.58 14.34 6.38
N PHE A 185 13.59 13.44 6.43
CA PHE A 185 12.49 13.41 5.46
C PHE A 185 11.36 14.39 5.82
N ASN A 186 10.99 14.47 7.09
CA ASN A 186 9.85 15.26 7.53
C ASN A 186 10.29 16.71 7.80
N LEU A 187 10.06 17.60 6.83
CA LEU A 187 10.35 19.01 6.93
C LEU A 187 9.13 19.86 7.34
N GLY A 188 7.94 19.26 7.41
CA GLY A 188 6.69 19.93 7.80
C GLY A 188 5.46 19.11 7.46
N TYR A 189 4.33 19.49 8.04
CA TYR A 189 3.01 18.96 7.70
C TYR A 189 2.49 19.61 6.41
N LYS A 190 1.62 18.93 5.65
CA LYS A 190 1.01 19.40 4.39
C LYS A 190 0.41 20.79 4.51
#